data_9b2a2cd323b0e18a570611f22cc48fed
#
_entry.id   9b2a2cd323b0e18a570611f22cc48fed
#
_cell.length_a   1.000
_cell.length_b   1.000
_cell.length_c   1.000
_cell.angle_alpha   90.00
_cell.angle_beta   90.00
_cell.angle_gamma   90.00
#
_symmetry.space_group_name_H-M   'P 1'
#
loop_
_entity.id
_entity.type
_entity.pdbx_description
1 polymer ?
#
loop_
_entity_poly.entity_id
_entity_poly.type
_entity_poly.pdbx_seq_one_letter_code
_entity_poly.pdbx_strand_id
1 'polypeptide(L)'
;CHEHINNVLAIPGNKIVAICDIQQGPIDSTLKHIAKFNVPAPKVYKGGEREFENMLNNEEFDCVIIASPWEWHVPMSVAAMKAGVPYVGVEVSAANTLEECWDLVNVSEATGSHLNIMENVCYRRDCMAALNMVRQGLFGEILHGGCGYEHDLREVKFNDGTHYNYVPGSGDLRMGPTAFAEAQWRTNHSVHRNGDIYPTHGIGP
;
A
#
# COMPACT_ATOMS: atom_id res chain seq x y z
N CYS A 1 -6.99 0.91 0.46
CA CYS A 1 -6.97 2.28 -0.09
C CYS A 1 -7.85 3.26 0.70
N HIS A 2 -9.07 2.90 1.17
CA HIS A 2 -9.95 3.82 1.92
C HIS A 2 -9.30 4.38 3.20
N GLU A 3 -8.49 3.61 3.91
CA GLU A 3 -7.78 4.10 5.11
C GLU A 3 -6.79 5.22 4.78
N HIS A 4 -6.07 5.13 3.67
CA HIS A 4 -5.18 6.23 3.23
C HIS A 4 -5.98 7.50 2.92
N ILE A 5 -7.16 7.35 2.28
CA ILE A 5 -8.06 8.47 2.01
C ILE A 5 -8.53 9.12 3.30
N ASN A 6 -8.95 8.31 4.29
CA ASN A 6 -9.34 8.78 5.61
C ASN A 6 -8.22 9.60 6.26
N ASN A 7 -7.00 9.05 6.26
CA ASN A 7 -5.85 9.69 6.88
C ASN A 7 -5.45 10.99 6.16
N VAL A 8 -5.43 11.00 4.83
CA VAL A 8 -5.10 12.19 4.04
C VAL A 8 -6.12 13.30 4.28
N LEU A 9 -7.41 12.98 4.23
CA LEU A 9 -8.49 13.98 4.40
C LEU A 9 -8.71 14.41 5.85
N ALA A 10 -8.18 13.66 6.83
CA ALA A 10 -8.16 14.07 8.23
C ALA A 10 -7.14 15.19 8.51
N ILE A 11 -6.16 15.39 7.64
CA ILE A 11 -5.15 16.43 7.79
C ILE A 11 -5.68 17.72 7.13
N PRO A 12 -5.85 18.83 7.88
CA PRO A 12 -6.36 20.08 7.32
C PRO A 12 -5.49 20.59 6.16
N GLY A 13 -6.13 21.07 5.10
CA GLY A 13 -5.46 21.61 3.91
C GLY A 13 -5.11 20.59 2.85
N ASN A 14 -5.19 19.30 3.12
CA ASN A 14 -4.97 18.27 2.13
C ASN A 14 -6.20 18.09 1.22
N LYS A 15 -5.94 17.72 -0.02
CA LYS A 15 -6.95 17.37 -1.02
C LYS A 15 -6.49 16.19 -1.85
N ILE A 16 -7.43 15.42 -2.36
CA ILE A 16 -7.14 14.36 -3.33
C ILE A 16 -7.37 14.95 -4.73
N VAL A 17 -6.30 15.11 -5.50
CA VAL A 17 -6.32 15.74 -6.82
C VAL A 17 -6.81 14.75 -7.87
N ALA A 18 -6.27 13.53 -7.85
CA ALA A 18 -6.61 12.49 -8.81
C ALA A 18 -6.56 11.10 -8.17
N ILE A 19 -7.25 10.16 -8.79
CA ILE A 19 -7.18 8.72 -8.54
C ILE A 19 -6.95 7.98 -9.86
N CYS A 20 -6.20 6.89 -9.81
CA CYS A 20 -5.95 6.03 -10.95
C CYS A 20 -6.19 4.57 -10.57
N ASP A 21 -6.99 3.87 -11.35
CA ASP A 21 -7.23 2.43 -11.24
C ASP A 21 -7.69 1.87 -12.58
N ILE A 22 -7.35 0.62 -12.86
CA ILE A 22 -7.80 -0.06 -14.10
C ILE A 22 -9.23 -0.59 -14.01
N GLN A 23 -9.76 -0.72 -12.79
CA GLN A 23 -11.07 -1.31 -12.53
C GLN A 23 -12.13 -0.26 -12.16
N GLN A 24 -13.31 -0.34 -12.77
CA GLN A 24 -14.40 0.59 -12.50
C GLN A 24 -14.95 0.45 -11.08
N GLY A 25 -15.10 -0.78 -10.58
CA GLY A 25 -15.65 -1.02 -9.25
C GLY A 25 -14.88 -0.33 -8.12
N PRO A 26 -13.55 -0.48 -8.01
CA PRO A 26 -12.71 0.26 -7.08
C PRO A 26 -12.81 1.78 -7.25
N ILE A 27 -12.85 2.29 -8.49
CA ILE A 27 -13.03 3.72 -8.76
C ILE A 27 -14.35 4.22 -8.16
N ASP A 28 -15.47 3.57 -8.49
CA ASP A 28 -16.80 3.95 -8.01
C ASP A 28 -16.88 3.89 -6.47
N SER A 29 -16.31 2.85 -5.88
CA SER A 29 -16.23 2.70 -4.43
C SER A 29 -15.43 3.83 -3.78
N THR A 30 -14.29 4.18 -4.37
CA THR A 30 -13.42 5.26 -3.90
C THR A 30 -14.10 6.62 -4.00
N LEU A 31 -14.72 6.95 -5.13
CA LEU A 31 -15.46 8.20 -5.31
C LEU A 31 -16.62 8.32 -4.31
N LYS A 32 -17.36 7.23 -4.10
CA LYS A 32 -18.45 7.16 -3.11
C LYS A 32 -17.94 7.34 -1.67
N HIS A 33 -16.71 6.87 -1.40
CA HIS A 33 -16.07 7.04 -0.11
C HIS A 33 -15.63 8.49 0.09
N ILE A 34 -14.95 9.10 -0.87
CA ILE A 34 -14.50 10.50 -0.83
C ILE A 34 -15.69 11.48 -0.68
N ALA A 35 -16.81 11.20 -1.35
CA ALA A 35 -18.01 12.04 -1.26
C ALA A 35 -18.53 12.21 0.18
N LYS A 36 -18.24 11.28 1.10
CA LYS A 36 -18.63 11.40 2.52
C LYS A 36 -17.93 12.52 3.27
N PHE A 37 -16.81 13.01 2.75
CA PHE A 37 -16.01 14.08 3.36
C PHE A 37 -16.42 15.49 2.89
N ASN A 38 -17.40 15.60 1.98
CA ASN A 38 -17.86 16.87 1.40
C ASN A 38 -16.72 17.69 0.74
N VAL A 39 -15.77 16.98 0.12
CA VAL A 39 -14.67 17.57 -0.65
C VAL A 39 -14.92 17.41 -2.15
N PRO A 40 -14.29 18.22 -3.01
CA PRO A 40 -14.38 18.06 -4.46
C PRO A 40 -13.99 16.66 -4.91
N ALA A 41 -14.68 16.12 -5.90
CA ALA A 41 -14.34 14.85 -6.51
C ALA A 41 -12.99 14.96 -7.23
N PRO A 42 -12.07 13.98 -7.05
CA PRO A 42 -10.82 13.95 -7.77
C PRO A 42 -11.02 13.65 -9.24
N LYS A 43 -10.05 14.00 -10.07
CA LYS A 43 -9.99 13.51 -11.45
C LYS A 43 -9.78 12.00 -11.46
N VAL A 44 -10.35 11.33 -12.45
CA VAL A 44 -10.27 9.88 -12.60
C VAL A 44 -9.45 9.53 -13.83
N TYR A 45 -8.42 8.75 -13.65
CA TYR A 45 -7.59 8.19 -14.70
C TYR A 45 -7.86 6.69 -14.80
N LYS A 46 -8.34 6.27 -15.98
CA LYS A 46 -8.73 4.90 -16.26
C LYS A 46 -8.56 4.61 -17.75
N GLY A 47 -7.48 4.04 -18.15
CA GLY A 47 -7.20 3.75 -19.56
C GLY A 47 -6.50 2.43 -19.80
N GLY A 48 -5.72 1.96 -18.84
CA GLY A 48 -4.94 0.75 -18.94
C GLY A 48 -3.92 0.66 -17.82
N GLU A 49 -3.07 -0.35 -17.88
CA GLU A 49 -2.09 -0.62 -16.82
C GLU A 49 -1.08 0.52 -16.61
N ARG A 50 -0.84 1.34 -17.63
CA ARG A 50 0.09 2.48 -17.56
C ARG A 50 -0.59 3.85 -17.52
N GLU A 51 -1.89 3.92 -17.26
CA GLU A 51 -2.63 5.16 -17.18
C GLU A 51 -2.15 6.08 -16.04
N PHE A 52 -1.48 5.52 -15.03
CA PHE A 52 -0.81 6.31 -14.00
C PHE A 52 0.27 7.25 -14.55
N GLU A 53 0.93 6.91 -15.67
CA GLU A 53 1.89 7.80 -16.31
C GLU A 53 1.20 9.02 -16.93
N ASN A 54 0.03 8.80 -17.53
CA ASN A 54 -0.79 9.89 -18.07
C ASN A 54 -1.27 10.80 -16.92
N MET A 55 -1.69 10.24 -15.78
CA MET A 55 -2.01 10.98 -14.58
C MET A 55 -0.84 11.85 -14.10
N LEU A 56 0.35 11.26 -13.98
CA LEU A 56 1.56 11.96 -13.53
C LEU A 56 2.00 13.09 -14.47
N ASN A 57 1.74 12.94 -15.77
CA ASN A 57 2.10 13.95 -16.78
C ASN A 57 1.09 15.12 -16.86
N ASN A 58 -0.12 14.94 -16.38
CA ASN A 58 -1.19 15.93 -16.52
C ASN A 58 -1.58 16.64 -15.21
N GLU A 59 -1.11 16.15 -14.08
CA GLU A 59 -1.45 16.72 -12.78
C GLU A 59 -0.19 17.02 -11.97
N GLU A 60 -0.28 18.02 -11.11
CA GLU A 60 0.77 18.32 -10.13
C GLU A 60 0.42 17.71 -8.78
N PHE A 61 1.39 17.03 -8.18
CA PHE A 61 1.24 16.34 -6.89
C PHE A 61 2.34 16.73 -5.92
N ASP A 62 1.96 17.04 -4.68
CA ASP A 62 2.91 17.08 -3.57
C ASP A 62 3.25 15.67 -3.09
N CYS A 63 2.30 14.75 -3.19
CA CYS A 63 2.45 13.36 -2.75
C CYS A 63 1.65 12.41 -3.62
N VAL A 64 2.21 11.24 -3.89
CA VAL A 64 1.53 10.11 -4.53
C VAL A 64 1.56 8.91 -3.58
N ILE A 65 0.41 8.28 -3.38
CA ILE A 65 0.25 7.05 -2.57
C ILE A 65 -0.05 5.89 -3.50
N ILE A 66 0.77 4.85 -3.44
CA ILE A 66 0.69 3.66 -4.28
C ILE A 66 0.20 2.48 -3.44
N ALA A 67 -0.96 1.95 -3.81
CA ALA A 67 -1.60 0.79 -3.16
C ALA A 67 -2.15 -0.18 -4.22
N SER A 68 -1.39 -0.38 -5.28
CA SER A 68 -1.64 -1.29 -6.41
C SER A 68 -1.23 -2.74 -6.06
N PRO A 69 -1.41 -3.71 -6.95
CA PRO A 69 -0.75 -5.01 -6.84
C PRO A 69 0.79 -4.87 -6.81
N TRP A 70 1.44 -5.80 -6.13
CA TRP A 70 2.87 -5.73 -5.79
C TRP A 70 3.82 -5.55 -6.98
N GLU A 71 3.49 -6.12 -8.12
CA GLU A 71 4.28 -6.01 -9.35
C GLU A 71 4.36 -4.56 -9.87
N TRP A 72 3.40 -3.73 -9.47
CA TRP A 72 3.31 -2.34 -9.91
C TRP A 72 3.91 -1.33 -8.91
N HIS A 73 4.31 -1.77 -7.71
CA HIS A 73 4.86 -0.88 -6.70
C HIS A 73 6.11 -0.15 -7.18
N VAL A 74 7.09 -0.89 -7.70
CA VAL A 74 8.34 -0.29 -8.21
C VAL A 74 8.14 0.52 -9.49
N PRO A 75 7.48 -0.01 -10.54
CA PRO A 75 7.22 0.77 -11.74
C PRO A 75 6.52 2.11 -11.48
N MET A 76 5.50 2.10 -10.62
CA MET A 76 4.75 3.31 -10.27
C MET A 76 5.56 4.27 -9.41
N SER A 77 6.32 3.77 -8.42
CA SER A 77 7.18 4.58 -7.57
C SER A 77 8.26 5.28 -8.38
N VAL A 78 8.95 4.54 -9.25
CA VAL A 78 9.97 5.08 -10.15
C VAL A 78 9.40 6.13 -11.09
N ALA A 79 8.23 5.88 -11.66
CA ALA A 79 7.58 6.85 -12.56
C ALA A 79 7.19 8.13 -11.80
N ALA A 80 6.62 8.02 -10.60
CA ALA A 80 6.25 9.17 -9.79
C ALA A 80 7.48 10.02 -9.41
N MET A 81 8.56 9.39 -8.94
CA MET A 81 9.81 10.08 -8.61
C MET A 81 10.42 10.77 -9.84
N LYS A 82 10.45 10.10 -10.98
CA LYS A 82 10.95 10.68 -12.25
C LYS A 82 10.07 11.80 -12.80
N ALA A 83 8.77 11.79 -12.49
CA ALA A 83 7.87 12.89 -12.81
C ALA A 83 8.04 14.11 -11.88
N GLY A 84 8.93 14.04 -10.90
CA GLY A 84 9.24 15.14 -9.98
C GLY A 84 8.31 15.25 -8.79
N VAL A 85 7.54 14.18 -8.46
CA VAL A 85 6.71 14.16 -7.26
C VAL A 85 7.61 14.16 -6.02
N PRO A 86 7.50 15.15 -5.10
CA PRO A 86 8.41 15.26 -3.96
C PRO A 86 8.32 14.10 -2.96
N TYR A 87 7.11 13.60 -2.73
CA TYR A 87 6.86 12.54 -1.74
C TYR A 87 6.10 11.39 -2.36
N VAL A 88 6.67 10.20 -2.28
CA VAL A 88 6.05 8.96 -2.77
C VAL A 88 5.89 7.97 -1.62
N GLY A 89 4.66 7.58 -1.31
CA GLY A 89 4.35 6.53 -0.36
C GLY A 89 3.96 5.25 -1.10
N VAL A 90 4.60 4.15 -0.80
CA VAL A 90 4.28 2.85 -1.39
C VAL A 90 3.91 1.84 -0.33
N GLU A 91 2.85 1.07 -0.57
CA GLU A 91 2.43 -0.04 0.30
C GLU A 91 3.45 -1.18 0.31
N VAL A 92 3.39 -2.00 1.33
CA VAL A 92 4.22 -3.20 1.47
C VAL A 92 3.70 -4.34 0.56
N SER A 93 4.62 -5.09 0.00
CA SER A 93 6.06 -4.91 -0.01
C SER A 93 6.45 -3.86 -1.04
N ALA A 94 7.44 -3.03 -0.75
CA ALA A 94 7.86 -1.98 -1.69
C ALA A 94 8.46 -2.54 -2.98
N ALA A 95 9.17 -3.66 -2.89
CA ALA A 95 9.87 -4.30 -3.99
C ALA A 95 9.79 -5.83 -3.86
N ASN A 96 10.01 -6.53 -4.94
CA ASN A 96 9.95 -7.99 -5.03
C ASN A 96 11.31 -8.64 -5.28
N THR A 97 12.31 -7.88 -5.70
CA THR A 97 13.67 -8.35 -5.97
C THR A 97 14.69 -7.37 -5.40
N LEU A 98 15.94 -7.82 -5.28
CA LEU A 98 17.04 -6.96 -4.83
C LEU A 98 17.34 -5.85 -5.83
N GLU A 99 17.24 -6.13 -7.12
CA GLU A 99 17.38 -5.15 -8.20
C GLU A 99 16.36 -4.05 -8.07
N GLU A 100 15.11 -4.40 -7.84
CA GLU A 100 14.02 -3.45 -7.60
C GLU A 100 14.25 -2.58 -6.36
N CYS A 101 14.83 -3.14 -5.29
CA CYS A 101 15.22 -2.35 -4.12
C CYS A 101 16.26 -1.28 -4.50
N TRP A 102 17.25 -1.66 -5.29
CA TRP A 102 18.28 -0.72 -5.77
C TRP A 102 17.70 0.32 -6.73
N ASP A 103 16.76 -0.05 -7.60
CA ASP A 103 16.07 0.91 -8.47
C ASP A 103 15.36 2.00 -7.67
N LEU A 104 14.65 1.62 -6.60
CA LEU A 104 13.98 2.58 -5.72
C LEU A 104 14.97 3.54 -5.05
N VAL A 105 16.07 3.02 -4.50
CA VAL A 105 17.10 3.83 -3.84
C VAL A 105 17.77 4.77 -4.84
N ASN A 106 18.27 4.22 -5.95
CA ASN A 106 18.99 4.98 -6.96
C ASN A 106 18.15 6.11 -7.57
N VAL A 107 16.86 5.84 -7.84
CA VAL A 107 15.97 6.86 -8.40
C VAL A 107 15.61 7.91 -7.36
N SER A 108 15.37 7.52 -6.11
CA SER A 108 15.14 8.48 -5.02
C SER A 108 16.33 9.42 -4.83
N GLU A 109 17.56 8.90 -4.81
CA GLU A 109 18.77 9.70 -4.70
C GLU A 109 18.99 10.61 -5.94
N ALA A 110 18.75 10.08 -7.14
CA ALA A 110 18.94 10.83 -8.37
C ALA A 110 17.92 11.97 -8.58
N THR A 111 16.69 11.79 -8.11
CA THR A 111 15.61 12.78 -8.25
C THR A 111 15.47 13.71 -7.06
N GLY A 112 15.96 13.31 -5.90
CA GLY A 112 15.72 13.99 -4.63
C GLY A 112 14.30 13.77 -4.08
N SER A 113 13.49 12.92 -4.70
CA SER A 113 12.16 12.54 -4.21
C SER A 113 12.29 11.66 -2.98
N HIS A 114 11.46 11.93 -1.97
CA HIS A 114 11.42 11.12 -0.75
C HIS A 114 10.48 9.92 -0.95
N LEU A 115 11.02 8.71 -0.94
CA LEU A 115 10.25 7.47 -0.98
C LEU A 115 10.04 6.96 0.45
N ASN A 116 8.81 6.69 0.82
CA ASN A 116 8.43 6.09 2.10
C ASN A 116 7.69 4.76 1.90
N ILE A 117 8.18 3.72 2.56
CA ILE A 117 7.50 2.43 2.63
C ILE A 117 6.48 2.50 3.76
N MET A 118 5.20 2.33 3.43
CA MET A 118 4.11 2.52 4.38
C MET A 118 3.84 1.27 5.23
N GLU A 119 4.89 0.74 5.86
CA GLU A 119 4.76 -0.35 6.84
C GLU A 119 4.10 0.16 8.12
N ASN A 120 2.79 -0.08 8.24
CA ASN A 120 1.97 0.48 9.30
C ASN A 120 2.30 -0.09 10.68
N VAL A 121 2.81 -1.31 10.78
CA VAL A 121 3.11 -1.96 12.08
C VAL A 121 4.27 -1.27 12.79
N CYS A 122 5.23 -0.68 12.04
CA CYS A 122 6.33 0.11 12.61
C CYS A 122 5.84 1.29 13.45
N TYR A 123 4.66 1.82 13.15
CA TYR A 123 4.08 2.99 13.82
C TYR A 123 3.10 2.63 14.95
N ARG A 124 2.93 1.37 15.26
CA ARG A 124 2.13 0.94 16.40
C ARG A 124 2.80 1.40 17.70
N ARG A 125 1.98 1.77 18.68
CA ARG A 125 2.49 2.31 19.96
C ARG A 125 3.36 1.31 20.71
N ASP A 126 3.06 0.03 20.66
CA ASP A 126 3.84 -1.06 21.25
C ASP A 126 5.20 -1.23 20.56
N CYS A 127 5.26 -1.24 19.23
CA CYS A 127 6.50 -1.29 18.48
C CYS A 127 7.37 -0.05 18.72
N MET A 128 6.78 1.14 18.70
CA MET A 128 7.50 2.39 19.01
C MET A 128 7.99 2.43 20.45
N ALA A 129 7.22 1.89 21.40
CA ALA A 129 7.65 1.79 22.80
C ALA A 129 8.84 0.82 22.94
N ALA A 130 8.77 -0.36 22.30
CA ALA A 130 9.88 -1.32 22.30
C ALA A 130 11.16 -0.71 21.72
N LEU A 131 11.07 -0.05 20.56
CA LEU A 131 12.19 0.67 19.96
C LEU A 131 12.79 1.73 20.89
N ASN A 132 11.94 2.51 21.57
CA ASN A 132 12.40 3.52 22.53
C ASN A 132 13.08 2.89 23.74
N MET A 133 12.57 1.78 24.26
CA MET A 133 13.20 1.03 25.36
C MET A 133 14.56 0.45 24.95
N VAL A 134 14.68 -0.07 23.72
CA VAL A 134 15.97 -0.53 23.18
C VAL A 134 16.96 0.65 23.12
N ARG A 135 16.56 1.79 22.57
CA ARG A 135 17.40 2.99 22.46
C ARG A 135 17.85 3.55 23.80
N GLN A 136 17.05 3.35 24.84
CA GLN A 136 17.40 3.74 26.23
C GLN A 136 18.23 2.69 26.96
N GLY A 137 18.55 1.56 26.32
CA GLY A 137 19.35 0.49 26.90
C GLY A 137 18.61 -0.30 28.01
N LEU A 138 17.28 -0.21 28.09
CA LEU A 138 16.53 -0.86 29.18
C LEU A 138 16.61 -2.38 29.13
N PHE A 139 16.90 -2.97 27.99
CA PHE A 139 17.09 -4.43 27.82
C PHE A 139 18.55 -4.88 27.99
N GLY A 140 19.47 -3.92 28.21
CA GLY A 140 20.90 -4.23 28.23
C GLY A 140 21.43 -4.61 26.84
N GLU A 141 22.36 -5.56 26.80
CA GLU A 141 22.89 -6.08 25.54
C GLU A 141 21.86 -7.03 24.90
N ILE A 142 21.44 -6.70 23.66
CA ILE A 142 20.47 -7.51 22.91
C ILE A 142 21.19 -8.71 22.30
N LEU A 143 20.90 -9.91 22.78
CA LEU A 143 21.48 -11.17 22.30
C LEU A 143 20.61 -11.86 21.26
N HIS A 144 19.29 -11.65 21.29
CA HIS A 144 18.36 -12.28 20.38
C HIS A 144 17.10 -11.44 20.23
N GLY A 145 16.52 -11.43 19.04
CA GLY A 145 15.21 -10.87 18.75
C GLY A 145 14.40 -11.85 17.91
N GLY A 146 13.12 -11.94 18.19
CA GLY A 146 12.17 -12.74 17.42
C GLY A 146 10.99 -11.89 16.98
N CYS A 147 10.58 -12.02 15.72
CA CYS A 147 9.41 -11.37 15.17
C CYS A 147 8.63 -12.34 14.29
N GLY A 148 7.36 -12.06 14.08
CA GLY A 148 6.52 -12.86 13.22
C GLY A 148 5.23 -12.14 12.86
N TYR A 149 4.67 -12.47 11.72
CA TYR A 149 3.35 -12.06 11.29
C TYR A 149 2.49 -13.31 11.12
N GLU A 150 1.51 -13.46 12.00
CA GLU A 150 0.59 -14.59 12.01
C GLU A 150 -0.80 -14.10 11.56
N HIS A 151 -1.21 -14.49 10.35
CA HIS A 151 -2.49 -14.11 9.79
C HIS A 151 -3.10 -15.27 8.99
N ASP A 152 -4.29 -15.70 9.36
CA ASP A 152 -5.03 -16.68 8.58
C ASP A 152 -5.63 -16.00 7.34
N LEU A 153 -4.96 -16.16 6.22
CA LEU A 153 -5.37 -15.62 4.93
C LEU A 153 -6.12 -16.64 4.06
N ARG A 154 -6.49 -17.81 4.60
CA ARG A 154 -7.16 -18.86 3.81
C ARG A 154 -8.45 -18.38 3.17
N GLU A 155 -9.27 -17.65 3.90
CA GLU A 155 -10.53 -17.10 3.38
C GLU A 155 -10.29 -16.07 2.26
N VAL A 156 -9.24 -15.30 2.34
CA VAL A 156 -8.86 -14.35 1.28
C VAL A 156 -8.26 -15.07 0.09
N LYS A 157 -7.27 -15.96 0.33
CA LYS A 157 -6.51 -16.61 -0.76
C LYS A 157 -7.29 -17.70 -1.50
N PHE A 158 -8.23 -18.36 -0.82
CA PHE A 158 -9.05 -19.43 -1.40
C PHE A 158 -10.50 -19.02 -1.64
N ASN A 159 -10.79 -17.75 -1.65
CA ASN A 159 -12.11 -17.22 -1.96
C ASN A 159 -12.42 -17.46 -3.44
N ASP A 160 -13.47 -18.22 -3.72
CA ASP A 160 -13.97 -18.54 -5.07
C ASP A 160 -15.04 -17.54 -5.55
N GLY A 161 -15.35 -16.53 -4.76
CA GLY A 161 -16.38 -15.54 -5.06
C GLY A 161 -17.82 -15.99 -4.80
N THR A 162 -18.04 -17.26 -4.42
CA THR A 162 -19.37 -17.85 -4.25
C THR A 162 -19.63 -18.41 -2.86
N HIS A 163 -18.61 -18.95 -2.20
CA HIS A 163 -18.73 -19.67 -0.92
C HIS A 163 -18.22 -18.89 0.29
N TYR A 164 -18.19 -17.60 0.20
CA TYR A 164 -17.66 -16.81 1.28
C TYR A 164 -18.66 -16.73 2.45
N ASN A 165 -18.24 -17.14 3.63
CA ASN A 165 -19.00 -17.02 4.87
C ASN A 165 -18.55 -15.78 5.62
N TYR A 166 -19.35 -14.74 5.60
CA TYR A 166 -19.13 -13.57 6.43
C TYR A 166 -19.18 -13.93 7.91
N VAL A 167 -18.14 -13.58 8.64
CA VAL A 167 -18.13 -13.65 10.11
C VAL A 167 -18.40 -12.26 10.66
N PRO A 168 -19.60 -12.01 11.23
CA PRO A 168 -19.94 -10.71 11.81
C PRO A 168 -18.93 -10.31 12.90
N GLY A 169 -18.41 -9.07 12.79
CA GLY A 169 -17.47 -8.54 13.78
C GLY A 169 -15.99 -8.84 13.50
N SER A 170 -15.65 -9.55 12.44
CA SER A 170 -14.24 -9.76 12.03
C SER A 170 -13.55 -8.47 11.57
N GLY A 171 -14.33 -7.43 11.24
CA GLY A 171 -13.81 -6.20 10.65
C GLY A 171 -13.40 -6.33 9.18
N ASP A 172 -13.44 -7.53 8.63
CA ASP A 172 -13.09 -7.76 7.24
C ASP A 172 -14.30 -7.43 6.34
N LEU A 173 -14.24 -6.26 5.73
CA LEU A 173 -15.30 -5.74 4.85
C LEU A 173 -15.11 -6.16 3.38
N ARG A 174 -14.09 -6.98 3.09
CA ARG A 174 -13.73 -7.35 1.71
C ARG A 174 -14.48 -8.56 1.23
N MET A 175 -15.78 -8.40 1.13
CA MET A 175 -16.73 -9.44 0.75
C MET A 175 -17.24 -9.21 -0.68
N GLY A 176 -17.36 -10.29 -1.45
CA GLY A 176 -17.92 -10.27 -2.79
C GLY A 176 -16.89 -10.17 -3.93
N PRO A 177 -17.27 -9.73 -5.13
CA PRO A 177 -16.44 -9.78 -6.34
C PRO A 177 -15.10 -9.06 -6.23
N THR A 178 -15.03 -7.95 -5.51
CA THR A 178 -13.78 -7.19 -5.31
C THR A 178 -12.78 -7.98 -4.45
N ALA A 179 -13.26 -8.59 -3.37
CA ALA A 179 -12.43 -9.44 -2.51
C ALA A 179 -11.94 -10.69 -3.26
N PHE A 180 -12.80 -11.26 -4.10
CA PHE A 180 -12.41 -12.37 -4.96
C PHE A 180 -11.31 -11.97 -5.94
N ALA A 181 -11.43 -10.84 -6.62
CA ALA A 181 -10.40 -10.34 -7.54
C ALA A 181 -9.07 -10.06 -6.80
N GLU A 182 -9.12 -9.49 -5.60
CA GLU A 182 -7.94 -9.29 -4.75
C GLU A 182 -7.29 -10.61 -4.35
N ALA A 183 -8.07 -11.61 -3.96
CA ALA A 183 -7.57 -12.94 -3.63
C ALA A 183 -6.86 -13.59 -4.82
N GLN A 184 -7.39 -13.45 -6.02
CA GLN A 184 -6.83 -14.05 -7.23
C GLN A 184 -5.41 -13.54 -7.52
N TRP A 185 -5.18 -12.24 -7.53
CA TRP A 185 -3.84 -11.73 -7.84
C TRP A 185 -2.82 -12.07 -6.73
N ARG A 186 -3.22 -12.06 -5.45
CA ARG A 186 -2.36 -12.44 -4.32
C ARG A 186 -1.97 -13.91 -4.40
N THR A 187 -2.92 -14.78 -4.68
CA THR A 187 -2.68 -16.21 -4.85
C THR A 187 -1.77 -16.49 -6.05
N ASN A 188 -2.07 -15.88 -7.19
CA ASN A 188 -1.25 -16.01 -8.39
C ASN A 188 0.18 -15.53 -8.14
N HIS A 189 0.38 -14.41 -7.48
CA HIS A 189 1.70 -13.91 -7.12
C HIS A 189 2.47 -14.93 -6.27
N SER A 190 1.85 -15.47 -5.21
CA SER A 190 2.50 -16.46 -4.34
C SER A 190 2.85 -17.76 -5.10
N VAL A 191 1.99 -18.19 -6.03
CA VAL A 191 2.24 -19.37 -6.87
C VAL A 191 3.40 -19.13 -7.84
N HIS A 192 3.38 -18.01 -8.55
CA HIS A 192 4.42 -17.70 -9.55
C HIS A 192 5.80 -17.49 -8.94
N ARG A 193 5.86 -16.92 -7.74
CA ARG A 193 7.11 -16.68 -7.01
C ARG A 193 7.55 -17.86 -6.15
N ASN A 194 6.69 -18.86 -5.99
CA ASN A 194 6.93 -19.98 -5.09
C ASN A 194 7.27 -19.53 -3.66
N GLY A 195 6.56 -18.51 -3.18
CA GLY A 195 6.81 -17.93 -1.86
C GLY A 195 5.79 -16.88 -1.47
N ASP A 196 5.86 -16.47 -0.22
CA ASP A 196 4.99 -15.46 0.38
C ASP A 196 5.82 -14.23 0.78
N ILE A 197 5.31 -13.03 0.50
CA ILE A 197 5.95 -11.75 0.85
C ILE A 197 5.39 -11.13 2.13
N TYR A 198 4.40 -11.74 2.78
CA TYR A 198 3.84 -11.25 4.03
C TYR A 198 4.81 -11.17 5.23
N PRO A 199 5.98 -11.86 5.25
CA PRO A 199 6.98 -11.60 6.28
C PRO A 199 7.39 -10.14 6.44
N THR A 200 7.08 -9.26 5.49
CA THR A 200 7.32 -7.81 5.59
C THR A 200 6.76 -7.20 6.86
N HIS A 201 5.57 -7.61 7.30
CA HIS A 201 4.95 -7.11 8.53
C HIS A 201 5.58 -7.65 9.82
N GLY A 202 6.36 -8.72 9.73
CA GLY A 202 7.09 -9.28 10.86
C GLY A 202 8.53 -8.78 10.98
N ILE A 203 9.12 -8.37 9.85
CA ILE A 203 10.53 -7.94 9.79
C ILE A 203 10.65 -6.41 9.89
N GLY A 204 9.68 -5.67 9.40
CA GLY A 204 9.69 -4.21 9.39
C GLY A 204 9.72 -3.58 10.79
N PRO A 205 8.87 -4.00 11.73
CA PRO A 205 8.92 -3.51 13.11
C PRO A 205 10.13 -3.97 13.86
#